data_a1903363599a67750b7de26556ab64a3
#
_entry.id   a1903363599a67750b7de26556ab64a3
#
_cell.length_a   1.000
_cell.length_b   1.000
_cell.length_c   1.000
_cell.angle_alpha   90.00
_cell.angle_beta   90.00
_cell.angle_gamma   90.00
#
_symmetry.space_group_name_H-M   'P 1'
#
loop_
_entity.id
_entity.type
_entity.pdbx_description
1 polymer ?
#
loop_
_entity_poly.entity_id
_entity_poly.type
_entity_poly.pdbx_seq_one_letter_code
_entity_poly.pdbx_strand_id
1 'polypeptide(L)'
;MGITANPAVAEPIQPGTTERPTGTVRVSEKGERALRGGYVFVFDGDVTAVEPAPDAGEDSPQDGDLVTVRDAKGRFLGTGFWNSRSRMRVRLVSRNANDTFTDAFWNRRLRYALDYRKSVMGEEDLAACRLIFSESDGLPGLIADRFGDVLSVQVLSLGAERRLDRLLPALVTILREDWGQVIRTVYLRCDGAVREREGLTRFTGCYTYPGLSLRSEAEDPGTVEITENGIRYTVDYREGQKTGFFLDQKYNRRAIRSIARGRRVLDCFTHTGSFGLNAAAAGALEVESVDISAAALEVAAANARRNGLSDRVRYTEADAFDYLRALGERGRRACPFDFIILDPPALTKTRDTLKNAIRGYRDINTAAMRALPRGGYLATCSCSHFMTDTNFLQMLHNSAEDAGVSLRQIELRKQAPDHPILWNVPETDYLVFGIFQIV
;
A
#
# COMPACT_ATOMS: atom_id res chain seq x y z
N MET A 1 6.10 9.88 -27.59
CA MET A 1 7.08 8.81 -27.38
C MET A 1 6.73 8.18 -26.05
N GLY A 2 6.29 6.91 -26.05
CA GLY A 2 6.04 6.19 -24.80
C GLY A 2 7.34 6.09 -24.00
N ILE A 3 7.22 6.10 -22.66
CA ILE A 3 8.37 5.85 -21.80
C ILE A 3 8.71 4.36 -21.98
N THR A 4 9.67 4.09 -22.86
CA THR A 4 10.46 2.87 -22.82
C THR A 4 11.39 2.99 -21.62
N ALA A 5 11.76 1.89 -20.98
CA ALA A 5 12.60 1.82 -19.80
C ALA A 5 13.70 2.89 -19.78
N ASN A 6 13.96 3.45 -18.59
CA ASN A 6 14.93 4.52 -18.36
C ASN A 6 16.30 4.20 -18.98
N PRO A 7 16.82 4.99 -19.92
CA PRO A 7 18.11 4.70 -20.61
C PRO A 7 19.35 4.73 -19.70
N ALA A 8 19.22 5.13 -18.43
CA ALA A 8 20.31 5.11 -17.44
C ALA A 8 20.35 3.80 -16.63
N VAL A 9 19.47 2.86 -16.89
CA VAL A 9 19.39 1.55 -16.20
C VAL A 9 19.89 0.47 -17.16
N ALA A 10 20.54 -0.55 -16.61
CA ALA A 10 20.99 -1.73 -17.35
C ALA A 10 19.88 -2.26 -18.30
N GLU A 11 20.29 -2.77 -19.47
CA GLU A 11 19.40 -3.14 -20.57
C GLU A 11 18.13 -3.91 -20.13
N PRO A 12 16.94 -3.55 -20.65
CA PRO A 12 15.68 -4.26 -20.36
C PRO A 12 15.77 -5.73 -20.78
N ILE A 13 15.22 -6.61 -19.97
CA ILE A 13 15.12 -8.03 -20.30
C ILE A 13 13.89 -8.24 -21.18
N GLN A 14 14.13 -8.65 -22.41
CA GLN A 14 13.10 -8.80 -23.43
C GLN A 14 12.20 -10.02 -23.17
N PRO A 15 10.90 -9.95 -23.51
CA PRO A 15 10.04 -11.12 -23.58
C PRO A 15 10.66 -12.25 -24.43
N GLY A 16 10.40 -13.49 -24.07
CA GLY A 16 10.99 -14.67 -24.73
C GLY A 16 12.37 -15.07 -24.22
N THR A 17 13.03 -14.23 -23.42
CA THR A 17 14.35 -14.56 -22.86
C THR A 17 14.22 -15.58 -21.71
N THR A 18 15.02 -16.64 -21.73
CA THR A 18 15.22 -17.49 -20.55
C THR A 18 16.36 -16.93 -19.72
N GLU A 19 16.03 -16.45 -18.53
CA GLU A 19 17.01 -15.90 -17.60
C GLU A 19 17.65 -17.00 -16.75
N ARG A 20 18.93 -16.83 -16.45
CA ARG A 20 19.69 -17.66 -15.50
C ARG A 20 20.36 -16.77 -14.48
N PRO A 21 20.56 -17.26 -13.24
CA PRO A 21 21.38 -16.55 -12.27
C PRO A 21 22.81 -16.33 -12.81
N THR A 22 23.27 -15.08 -12.81
CA THR A 22 24.59 -14.67 -13.30
C THR A 22 25.66 -14.71 -12.21
N GLY A 23 25.25 -15.02 -10.97
CA GLY A 23 26.19 -15.13 -9.84
C GLY A 23 25.59 -15.87 -8.66
N THR A 24 26.44 -16.09 -7.67
CA THR A 24 26.09 -16.67 -6.37
C THR A 24 26.40 -15.67 -5.25
N VAL A 25 25.42 -15.44 -4.38
CA VAL A 25 25.57 -14.66 -3.14
C VAL A 25 25.60 -15.63 -1.97
N ARG A 26 26.71 -15.61 -1.20
CA ARG A 26 26.81 -16.36 0.04
C ARG A 26 26.36 -15.51 1.21
N VAL A 27 25.64 -16.11 2.14
CA VAL A 27 25.10 -15.39 3.29
C VAL A 27 25.66 -15.92 4.60
N SER A 28 25.67 -15.04 5.61
CA SER A 28 26.03 -15.33 7.00
C SER A 28 25.02 -16.34 7.62
N GLU A 29 25.38 -16.94 8.75
CA GLU A 29 24.47 -17.80 9.52
C GLU A 29 23.18 -17.05 9.94
N LYS A 30 23.27 -15.74 10.18
CA LYS A 30 22.12 -14.89 10.50
C LYS A 30 21.21 -14.77 9.28
N GLY A 31 21.77 -14.47 8.10
CA GLY A 31 21.04 -14.42 6.83
C GLY A 31 20.41 -15.78 6.49
N GLU A 32 21.16 -16.89 6.65
CA GLU A 32 20.62 -18.25 6.46
C GLU A 32 19.39 -18.50 7.35
N ARG A 33 19.48 -18.21 8.66
CA ARG A 33 18.35 -18.39 9.57
C ARG A 33 17.13 -17.56 9.16
N ALA A 34 17.33 -16.30 8.80
CA ALA A 34 16.25 -15.43 8.34
C ALA A 34 15.58 -16.01 7.09
N LEU A 35 16.35 -16.41 6.07
CA LEU A 35 15.83 -16.98 4.84
C LEU A 35 15.12 -18.31 5.07
N ARG A 36 15.66 -19.21 5.90
CA ARG A 36 14.99 -20.48 6.27
C ARG A 36 13.71 -20.23 7.06
N GLY A 37 13.66 -19.15 7.85
CA GLY A 37 12.45 -18.68 8.53
C GLY A 37 11.41 -18.05 7.60
N GLY A 38 11.64 -17.98 6.29
CA GLY A 38 10.69 -17.44 5.31
C GLY A 38 10.90 -15.97 4.94
N TYR A 39 11.92 -15.29 5.52
CA TYR A 39 12.22 -13.90 5.17
C TYR A 39 12.78 -13.78 3.75
N VAL A 40 12.41 -12.73 3.02
CA VAL A 40 12.66 -12.63 1.57
C VAL A 40 13.78 -11.67 1.18
N PHE A 41 14.44 -11.04 2.16
CA PHE A 41 15.53 -10.10 1.90
C PHE A 41 16.86 -10.63 2.42
N VAL A 42 17.94 -10.31 1.68
CA VAL A 42 19.32 -10.40 2.16
C VAL A 42 19.84 -8.98 2.29
N PHE A 43 20.21 -8.57 3.49
CA PHE A 43 20.80 -7.26 3.72
C PHE A 43 22.30 -7.25 3.47
N ASP A 44 22.86 -6.06 3.28
CA ASP A 44 24.30 -5.83 3.07
C ASP A 44 25.19 -6.51 4.12
N GLY A 45 24.82 -6.39 5.40
CA GLY A 45 25.55 -7.02 6.52
C GLY A 45 25.43 -8.54 6.60
N ASP A 46 24.56 -9.16 5.81
CA ASP A 46 24.38 -10.62 5.76
C ASP A 46 25.08 -11.25 4.54
N VAL A 47 25.63 -10.45 3.61
CA VAL A 47 26.39 -10.93 2.45
C VAL A 47 27.85 -11.19 2.87
N THR A 48 28.34 -12.41 2.64
CA THR A 48 29.72 -12.80 2.97
C THR A 48 30.61 -12.92 1.74
N ALA A 49 30.06 -13.26 0.59
CA ALA A 49 30.75 -13.30 -0.71
C ALA A 49 29.75 -13.15 -1.85
N VAL A 50 30.26 -12.62 -2.97
CA VAL A 50 29.57 -12.56 -4.26
C VAL A 50 30.51 -13.16 -5.30
N GLU A 51 30.05 -14.18 -6.00
CA GLU A 51 30.84 -14.95 -6.95
C GLU A 51 30.15 -14.92 -8.32
N PRO A 52 30.82 -14.65 -9.44
CA PRO A 52 30.21 -14.78 -10.76
C PRO A 52 29.82 -16.24 -11.04
N ALA A 53 28.83 -16.45 -11.89
CA ALA A 53 28.54 -17.78 -12.40
C ALA A 53 29.65 -18.22 -13.39
N PRO A 54 29.93 -19.52 -13.53
CA PRO A 54 31.02 -20.01 -14.39
C PRO A 54 30.94 -19.53 -15.84
N ASP A 55 29.72 -19.33 -16.35
CA ASP A 55 29.45 -18.92 -17.73
C ASP A 55 29.18 -17.41 -17.86
N ALA A 56 29.31 -16.64 -16.79
CA ALA A 56 29.08 -15.20 -16.76
C ALA A 56 30.40 -14.43 -16.88
N GLY A 57 30.35 -13.18 -17.38
CA GLY A 57 31.52 -12.32 -17.45
C GLY A 57 32.09 -11.95 -16.09
N GLU A 58 33.33 -11.47 -16.07
CA GLU A 58 34.07 -11.09 -14.83
C GLU A 58 33.31 -10.03 -13.99
N ASP A 59 32.54 -9.14 -14.63
CA ASP A 59 31.77 -8.08 -13.99
C ASP A 59 30.40 -8.56 -13.45
N SER A 60 30.13 -9.84 -13.45
CA SER A 60 28.85 -10.40 -12.98
C SER A 60 28.90 -10.73 -11.49
N PRO A 61 27.73 -10.64 -10.76
CA PRO A 61 26.42 -10.22 -11.25
C PRO A 61 26.29 -8.70 -11.35
N GLN A 62 25.61 -8.22 -12.39
CA GLN A 62 25.24 -6.81 -12.52
C GLN A 62 23.98 -6.49 -11.72
N ASP A 63 23.80 -5.21 -11.35
CA ASP A 63 22.60 -4.76 -10.63
C ASP A 63 21.33 -5.05 -11.45
N GLY A 64 20.34 -5.67 -10.80
CA GLY A 64 19.09 -6.12 -11.40
C GLY A 64 19.10 -7.56 -11.95
N ASP A 65 20.25 -8.23 -11.96
CA ASP A 65 20.36 -9.63 -12.37
C ASP A 65 19.71 -10.59 -11.34
N LEU A 66 19.42 -11.79 -11.80
CA LEU A 66 19.13 -12.90 -10.90
C LEU A 66 20.44 -13.48 -10.34
N VAL A 67 20.44 -13.74 -9.04
CA VAL A 67 21.53 -14.44 -8.34
C VAL A 67 21.00 -15.62 -7.56
N THR A 68 21.81 -16.67 -7.45
CA THR A 68 21.56 -17.78 -6.53
C THR A 68 22.04 -17.41 -5.13
N VAL A 69 21.21 -17.57 -4.13
CA VAL A 69 21.59 -17.38 -2.71
C VAL A 69 21.90 -18.72 -2.08
N ARG A 70 23.09 -18.83 -1.44
CA ARG A 70 23.59 -20.04 -0.78
C ARG A 70 24.08 -19.73 0.62
N ASP A 71 24.01 -20.72 1.49
CA ASP A 71 24.66 -20.66 2.81
C ASP A 71 26.19 -20.90 2.71
N ALA A 72 26.88 -20.81 3.85
CA ALA A 72 28.33 -21.04 3.93
C ALA A 72 28.75 -22.46 3.48
N LYS A 73 27.86 -23.45 3.54
CA LYS A 73 28.08 -24.84 3.09
C LYS A 73 27.72 -25.08 1.62
N GLY A 74 27.30 -24.02 0.89
CA GLY A 74 26.91 -24.09 -0.50
C GLY A 74 25.48 -24.60 -0.77
N ARG A 75 24.66 -24.79 0.28
CA ARG A 75 23.27 -25.23 0.12
C ARG A 75 22.41 -24.10 -0.41
N PHE A 76 21.52 -24.42 -1.34
CA PHE A 76 20.60 -23.45 -1.96
C PHE A 76 19.58 -22.91 -0.93
N LEU A 77 19.37 -21.60 -0.96
CA LEU A 77 18.39 -20.89 -0.13
C LEU A 77 17.34 -20.16 -0.97
N GLY A 78 17.64 -19.83 -2.20
CA GLY A 78 16.72 -19.16 -3.13
C GLY A 78 17.42 -18.52 -4.31
N THR A 79 16.62 -17.93 -5.19
CA THR A 79 17.06 -17.07 -6.29
C THR A 79 16.36 -15.73 -6.17
N GLY A 80 17.05 -14.62 -6.42
CA GLY A 80 16.49 -13.27 -6.27
C GLY A 80 17.19 -12.23 -7.09
N PHE A 81 16.68 -11.00 -7.08
CA PHE A 81 17.27 -9.83 -7.73
C PHE A 81 18.43 -9.29 -6.90
N TRP A 82 19.56 -9.13 -7.53
CA TRP A 82 20.76 -8.53 -6.97
C TRP A 82 20.76 -7.01 -7.14
N ASN A 83 21.23 -6.28 -6.13
CA ASN A 83 21.54 -4.85 -6.25
C ASN A 83 22.68 -4.46 -5.29
N SER A 84 23.84 -4.05 -5.86
CA SER A 84 25.03 -3.67 -5.11
C SER A 84 24.89 -2.32 -4.38
N ARG A 85 23.93 -1.49 -4.76
CA ARG A 85 23.68 -0.15 -4.17
C ARG A 85 22.65 -0.18 -3.04
N SER A 86 21.70 -1.12 -3.11
CA SER A 86 20.63 -1.25 -2.11
C SER A 86 21.16 -1.86 -0.82
N ARG A 87 20.65 -1.41 0.32
CA ARG A 87 20.85 -2.13 1.60
C ARG A 87 20.22 -3.52 1.59
N MET A 88 19.16 -3.72 0.81
CA MET A 88 18.56 -5.02 0.51
C MET A 88 19.24 -5.60 -0.72
N ARG A 89 20.42 -6.22 -0.51
CA ARG A 89 21.28 -6.75 -1.58
C ARG A 89 20.60 -7.77 -2.47
N VAL A 90 19.77 -8.64 -1.88
CA VAL A 90 18.97 -9.59 -2.66
C VAL A 90 17.53 -9.55 -2.22
N ARG A 91 16.62 -9.51 -3.19
CA ARG A 91 15.18 -9.68 -3.00
C ARG A 91 14.77 -11.00 -3.62
N LEU A 92 14.38 -11.99 -2.79
CA LEU A 92 14.06 -13.34 -3.27
C LEU A 92 12.82 -13.33 -4.16
N VAL A 93 12.95 -14.03 -5.28
CA VAL A 93 11.89 -14.31 -6.26
C VAL A 93 11.40 -15.74 -6.15
N SER A 94 12.32 -16.69 -5.91
CA SER A 94 11.98 -18.11 -5.78
C SER A 94 12.83 -18.81 -4.71
N ARG A 95 12.21 -19.83 -4.10
CA ARG A 95 12.87 -20.78 -3.18
C ARG A 95 12.99 -22.18 -3.78
N ASN A 96 12.53 -22.37 -5.01
CA ASN A 96 12.60 -23.63 -5.71
C ASN A 96 13.84 -23.64 -6.63
N ALA A 97 14.78 -24.55 -6.37
CA ALA A 97 16.01 -24.67 -7.14
C ALA A 97 15.77 -25.13 -8.61
N ASN A 98 14.60 -25.69 -8.89
CA ASN A 98 14.22 -26.18 -10.21
C ASN A 98 13.46 -25.14 -11.06
N ASP A 99 13.21 -23.94 -10.52
CA ASP A 99 12.54 -22.89 -11.30
C ASP A 99 13.44 -22.42 -12.45
N THR A 100 12.85 -22.30 -13.62
CA THR A 100 13.43 -21.68 -14.81
C THR A 100 12.72 -20.37 -15.08
N PHE A 101 13.48 -19.28 -15.18
CA PHE A 101 12.93 -17.92 -15.24
C PHE A 101 12.61 -17.52 -16.69
N THR A 102 11.59 -18.17 -17.23
CA THR A 102 10.98 -17.93 -18.54
C THR A 102 9.74 -17.05 -18.43
N ASP A 103 9.10 -16.67 -19.54
CA ASP A 103 7.79 -16.00 -19.52
C ASP A 103 6.74 -16.83 -18.78
N ALA A 104 6.77 -18.15 -18.91
CA ALA A 104 5.86 -19.04 -18.21
C ALA A 104 5.99 -18.93 -16.67
N PHE A 105 7.21 -18.72 -16.15
CA PHE A 105 7.43 -18.48 -14.73
C PHE A 105 6.77 -17.16 -14.27
N TRP A 106 7.03 -16.06 -14.99
CA TRP A 106 6.52 -14.74 -14.63
C TRP A 106 4.99 -14.69 -14.78
N ASN A 107 4.45 -15.24 -15.86
CA ASN A 107 3.00 -15.33 -16.07
C ASN A 107 2.31 -16.14 -14.97
N ARG A 108 2.92 -17.24 -14.52
CA ARG A 108 2.41 -18.02 -13.38
C ARG A 108 2.39 -17.18 -12.09
N ARG A 109 3.43 -16.37 -11.82
CA ARG A 109 3.46 -15.48 -10.67
C ARG A 109 2.36 -14.42 -10.72
N LEU A 110 2.18 -13.80 -11.88
CA LEU A 110 1.09 -12.85 -12.09
C LEU A 110 -0.28 -13.51 -11.86
N ARG A 111 -0.52 -14.69 -12.42
CA ARG A 111 -1.78 -15.43 -12.21
C ARG A 111 -2.01 -15.76 -10.74
N TYR A 112 -1.00 -16.22 -10.00
CA TYR A 112 -1.15 -16.51 -8.58
C TYR A 112 -1.57 -15.26 -7.78
N ALA A 113 -1.00 -14.10 -8.08
CA ALA A 113 -1.41 -12.86 -7.44
C ALA A 113 -2.86 -12.50 -7.77
N LEU A 114 -3.26 -12.63 -9.01
CA LEU A 114 -4.63 -12.34 -9.48
C LEU A 114 -5.66 -13.34 -8.91
N ASP A 115 -5.35 -14.65 -8.92
CA ASP A 115 -6.22 -15.70 -8.39
C ASP A 115 -6.42 -15.54 -6.88
N TYR A 116 -5.38 -15.10 -6.16
CA TYR A 116 -5.50 -14.75 -4.75
C TYR A 116 -6.56 -13.65 -4.55
N ARG A 117 -6.52 -12.55 -5.34
CA ARG A 117 -7.53 -11.48 -5.23
C ARG A 117 -8.94 -11.98 -5.50
N LYS A 118 -9.13 -12.81 -6.52
CA LYS A 118 -10.44 -13.46 -6.78
C LYS A 118 -10.93 -14.31 -5.62
N SER A 119 -10.00 -14.92 -4.88
CA SER A 119 -10.35 -15.81 -3.77
C SER A 119 -10.73 -15.08 -2.47
N VAL A 120 -10.14 -13.88 -2.23
CA VAL A 120 -10.27 -13.18 -0.95
C VAL A 120 -11.11 -11.92 -0.99
N MET A 121 -11.53 -11.47 -2.19
CA MET A 121 -12.32 -10.26 -2.40
C MET A 121 -13.67 -10.57 -3.03
N GLY A 122 -14.67 -9.70 -2.78
CA GLY A 122 -15.92 -9.72 -3.54
C GLY A 122 -15.70 -9.30 -4.98
N GLU A 123 -16.52 -9.81 -5.90
CA GLU A 123 -16.40 -9.52 -7.33
C GLU A 123 -16.51 -8.01 -7.61
N GLU A 124 -17.40 -7.32 -6.88
CA GLU A 124 -17.58 -5.87 -6.96
C GLU A 124 -16.34 -5.07 -6.55
N ASP A 125 -15.48 -5.65 -5.71
CA ASP A 125 -14.26 -5.00 -5.22
C ASP A 125 -13.08 -5.10 -6.19
N LEU A 126 -13.13 -6.06 -7.15
CA LEU A 126 -12.03 -6.32 -8.09
C LEU A 126 -11.81 -5.20 -9.11
N ALA A 127 -12.80 -4.32 -9.32
CA ALA A 127 -12.68 -3.17 -10.23
C ALA A 127 -11.79 -2.05 -9.68
N ALA A 128 -11.58 -2.00 -8.36
CA ALA A 128 -10.70 -1.03 -7.70
C ALA A 128 -9.94 -1.75 -6.58
N CYS A 129 -8.80 -2.37 -6.89
CA CYS A 129 -8.03 -3.16 -5.94
C CYS A 129 -6.54 -3.17 -6.30
N ARG A 130 -5.71 -3.53 -5.32
CA ARG A 130 -4.29 -3.83 -5.55
C ARG A 130 -4.15 -5.22 -6.16
N LEU A 131 -3.72 -5.28 -7.40
CA LEU A 131 -3.52 -6.54 -8.12
C LEU A 131 -2.19 -7.22 -7.78
N ILE A 132 -1.14 -6.40 -7.59
CA ILE A 132 0.21 -6.87 -7.25
C ILE A 132 0.72 -6.09 -6.04
N PHE A 133 1.17 -6.81 -5.02
CA PHE A 133 1.74 -6.24 -3.81
C PHE A 133 3.16 -6.77 -3.55
N SER A 134 4.07 -6.44 -4.46
CA SER A 134 5.52 -6.61 -4.30
C SER A 134 5.93 -8.00 -3.81
N GLU A 135 6.72 -8.06 -2.75
CA GLU A 135 7.25 -9.28 -2.12
C GLU A 135 6.14 -10.24 -1.70
N SER A 136 4.98 -9.72 -1.31
CA SER A 136 3.85 -10.55 -0.89
C SER A 136 3.29 -11.42 -2.01
N ASP A 137 3.50 -11.02 -3.26
CA ASP A 137 3.10 -11.78 -4.45
C ASP A 137 4.29 -12.45 -5.16
N GLY A 138 5.48 -12.38 -4.57
CA GLY A 138 6.71 -12.93 -5.17
C GLY A 138 7.15 -12.18 -6.44
N LEU A 139 6.81 -10.89 -6.52
CA LEU A 139 7.18 -9.94 -7.58
C LEU A 139 7.86 -8.71 -6.95
N PRO A 140 9.06 -8.89 -6.36
CA PRO A 140 9.68 -7.89 -5.49
C PRO A 140 9.84 -6.53 -6.15
N GLY A 141 9.30 -5.50 -5.50
CA GLY A 141 9.39 -4.12 -5.96
C GLY A 141 8.37 -3.72 -7.03
N LEU A 142 7.45 -4.60 -7.43
CA LEU A 142 6.33 -4.25 -8.33
C LEU A 142 5.04 -4.09 -7.53
N ILE A 143 4.39 -2.94 -7.67
CA ILE A 143 3.05 -2.66 -7.15
C ILE A 143 2.17 -2.28 -8.33
N ALA A 144 0.98 -2.85 -8.43
CA ALA A 144 0.02 -2.49 -9.45
C ALA A 144 -1.38 -2.38 -8.83
N ASP A 145 -1.93 -1.18 -8.85
CA ASP A 145 -3.29 -0.87 -8.42
C ASP A 145 -4.18 -0.67 -9.64
N ARG A 146 -5.33 -1.30 -9.61
CA ARG A 146 -6.35 -1.18 -10.63
C ARG A 146 -7.43 -0.20 -10.21
N PHE A 147 -7.76 0.71 -11.11
CA PHE A 147 -8.87 1.65 -11.00
C PHE A 147 -9.69 1.58 -12.30
N GLY A 148 -10.69 0.70 -12.35
CA GLY A 148 -11.48 0.46 -13.55
C GLY A 148 -10.65 -0.07 -14.73
N ASP A 149 -10.47 0.77 -15.78
CA ASP A 149 -9.66 0.49 -16.98
C ASP A 149 -8.22 1.04 -16.89
N VAL A 150 -7.79 1.50 -15.70
CA VAL A 150 -6.46 2.06 -15.44
C VAL A 150 -5.67 1.14 -14.50
N LEU A 151 -4.40 0.92 -14.81
CA LEU A 151 -3.40 0.40 -13.88
C LEU A 151 -2.46 1.55 -13.46
N SER A 152 -2.40 1.85 -12.17
CA SER A 152 -1.40 2.73 -11.58
C SER A 152 -0.29 1.87 -10.99
N VAL A 153 0.93 2.00 -11.52
CA VAL A 153 2.03 1.07 -11.24
C VAL A 153 3.20 1.77 -10.60
N GLN A 154 3.74 1.19 -9.53
CA GLN A 154 5.01 1.59 -8.93
C GLN A 154 6.06 0.51 -9.13
N VAL A 155 7.26 0.93 -9.52
CA VAL A 155 8.41 0.04 -9.67
C VAL A 155 9.48 0.51 -8.71
N LEU A 156 9.75 -0.29 -7.69
CA LEU A 156 10.56 0.08 -6.53
C LEU A 156 11.85 -0.72 -6.42
N SER A 157 12.15 -1.61 -7.37
CA SER A 157 13.39 -2.36 -7.42
C SER A 157 13.96 -2.41 -8.84
N LEU A 158 15.27 -2.41 -8.96
CA LEU A 158 15.96 -2.49 -10.25
C LEU A 158 15.65 -3.80 -10.99
N GLY A 159 15.53 -4.90 -10.25
CA GLY A 159 15.15 -6.18 -10.83
C GLY A 159 13.78 -6.18 -11.49
N ALA A 160 12.79 -5.50 -10.89
CA ALA A 160 11.47 -5.32 -11.51
C ALA A 160 11.52 -4.33 -12.69
N GLU A 161 12.29 -3.23 -12.57
CA GLU A 161 12.45 -2.24 -13.65
C GLU A 161 12.95 -2.88 -14.95
N ARG A 162 13.99 -3.71 -14.87
CA ARG A 162 14.54 -4.40 -16.05
C ARG A 162 13.56 -5.38 -16.70
N ARG A 163 12.48 -5.77 -16.01
CA ARG A 163 11.48 -6.74 -16.47
C ARG A 163 10.13 -6.11 -16.79
N LEU A 164 10.05 -4.78 -16.84
CA LEU A 164 8.78 -4.08 -17.08
C LEU A 164 8.13 -4.50 -18.39
N ASP A 165 8.89 -4.54 -19.48
CA ASP A 165 8.40 -4.91 -20.81
C ASP A 165 7.99 -6.38 -20.94
N ARG A 166 8.28 -7.17 -19.93
CA ARG A 166 7.85 -8.55 -19.78
C ARG A 166 6.62 -8.67 -18.90
N LEU A 167 6.63 -7.95 -17.74
CA LEU A 167 5.61 -8.10 -16.72
C LEU A 167 4.32 -7.34 -17.04
N LEU A 168 4.41 -6.09 -17.51
CA LEU A 168 3.23 -5.26 -17.74
C LEU A 168 2.40 -5.74 -18.94
N PRO A 169 2.97 -6.07 -20.12
CA PRO A 169 2.20 -6.64 -21.21
C PRO A 169 1.53 -7.96 -20.85
N ALA A 170 2.24 -8.81 -20.10
CA ALA A 170 1.68 -10.06 -19.59
C ALA A 170 0.50 -9.82 -18.64
N LEU A 171 0.63 -8.88 -17.68
CA LEU A 171 -0.44 -8.53 -16.76
C LEU A 171 -1.69 -8.04 -17.50
N VAL A 172 -1.53 -7.09 -18.46
CA VAL A 172 -2.64 -6.57 -19.28
C VAL A 172 -3.30 -7.68 -20.08
N THR A 173 -2.50 -8.59 -20.66
CA THR A 173 -3.01 -9.73 -21.43
C THR A 173 -3.79 -10.70 -20.55
N ILE A 174 -3.26 -11.08 -19.39
CA ILE A 174 -3.93 -11.96 -18.43
C ILE A 174 -5.25 -11.34 -17.94
N LEU A 175 -5.27 -10.06 -17.62
CA LEU A 175 -6.51 -9.37 -17.22
C LEU A 175 -7.57 -9.42 -18.32
N ARG A 176 -7.18 -9.29 -19.59
CA ARG A 176 -8.10 -9.39 -20.72
C ARG A 176 -8.59 -10.83 -20.92
N GLU A 177 -7.69 -11.80 -20.91
CA GLU A 177 -8.00 -13.19 -21.28
C GLU A 177 -8.66 -13.96 -20.12
N ASP A 178 -8.13 -13.84 -18.90
CA ASP A 178 -8.59 -14.64 -17.76
C ASP A 178 -9.70 -13.92 -16.94
N TRP A 179 -9.79 -12.58 -17.05
CA TRP A 179 -10.75 -11.77 -16.30
C TRP A 179 -11.77 -11.05 -17.18
N GLY A 180 -11.64 -11.06 -18.51
CA GLY A 180 -12.47 -10.30 -19.44
C GLY A 180 -12.36 -8.78 -19.24
N GLN A 181 -11.26 -8.31 -18.67
CA GLN A 181 -11.07 -6.90 -18.31
C GLN A 181 -10.18 -6.18 -19.31
N VAL A 182 -10.65 -5.05 -19.83
CA VAL A 182 -9.88 -4.24 -20.77
C VAL A 182 -9.19 -3.12 -20.00
N ILE A 183 -7.86 -3.12 -20.00
CA ILE A 183 -7.04 -2.04 -19.50
C ILE A 183 -6.73 -1.10 -20.67
N ARG A 184 -6.97 0.20 -20.48
CA ARG A 184 -6.73 1.25 -21.47
C ARG A 184 -5.57 2.17 -21.11
N THR A 185 -5.25 2.30 -19.83
CA THR A 185 -4.10 3.09 -19.36
C THR A 185 -3.26 2.27 -18.40
N VAL A 186 -1.95 2.31 -18.59
CA VAL A 186 -0.96 1.90 -17.60
C VAL A 186 -0.12 3.13 -17.28
N TYR A 187 -0.27 3.66 -16.08
CA TYR A 187 0.44 4.87 -15.64
C TYR A 187 1.52 4.52 -14.62
N LEU A 188 2.75 4.88 -14.90
CA LEU A 188 3.89 4.61 -14.02
C LEU A 188 4.03 5.74 -13.00
N ARG A 189 3.86 5.42 -11.71
CA ARG A 189 4.05 6.30 -10.55
C ARG A 189 5.40 5.98 -9.90
N CYS A 190 6.48 6.22 -10.64
CA CYS A 190 7.85 5.93 -10.25
C CYS A 190 8.54 7.17 -9.64
N ASP A 191 7.82 8.01 -8.92
CA ASP A 191 8.25 9.26 -8.28
C ASP A 191 8.71 9.09 -6.82
N GLY A 192 8.56 7.90 -6.24
CA GLY A 192 8.91 7.62 -4.85
C GLY A 192 10.43 7.70 -4.55
N ALA A 193 10.82 8.38 -3.44
CA ALA A 193 12.21 8.55 -3.01
C ALA A 193 12.97 7.23 -2.76
N VAL A 194 12.25 6.14 -2.52
CA VAL A 194 12.85 4.81 -2.32
C VAL A 194 13.60 4.32 -3.54
N ARG A 195 13.22 4.76 -4.74
CA ARG A 195 13.88 4.41 -6.01
C ARG A 195 15.35 4.82 -6.05
N GLU A 196 15.67 5.99 -5.51
CA GLU A 196 17.07 6.49 -5.49
C GLU A 196 18.00 5.57 -4.70
N ARG A 197 17.47 4.90 -3.65
CA ARG A 197 18.23 3.92 -2.86
C ARG A 197 18.51 2.63 -3.63
N GLU A 198 17.72 2.37 -4.68
CA GLU A 198 17.92 1.25 -5.59
C GLU A 198 18.78 1.64 -6.81
N GLY A 199 19.22 2.90 -6.88
CA GLY A 199 19.97 3.44 -8.04
C GLY A 199 19.08 3.79 -9.23
N LEU A 200 17.77 3.95 -9.00
CA LEU A 200 16.77 4.27 -10.02
C LEU A 200 16.44 5.76 -10.03
N THR A 201 16.20 6.32 -11.21
CA THR A 201 15.68 7.69 -11.36
C THR A 201 14.19 7.75 -11.05
N ARG A 202 13.70 8.93 -10.68
CA ARG A 202 12.27 9.19 -10.50
C ARG A 202 11.67 9.64 -11.82
N PHE A 203 10.48 9.14 -12.13
CA PHE A 203 9.68 9.59 -13.28
C PHE A 203 8.21 9.20 -13.10
N THR A 204 7.34 9.82 -13.89
CA THR A 204 5.93 9.42 -14.05
C THR A 204 5.57 9.49 -15.53
N GLY A 205 4.55 8.75 -15.95
CA GLY A 205 4.02 8.85 -17.31
C GLY A 205 3.29 7.58 -17.76
N CYS A 206 2.65 7.70 -18.92
CA CYS A 206 1.94 6.59 -19.54
C CYS A 206 2.94 5.58 -20.12
N TYR A 207 2.73 4.32 -19.76
CA TYR A 207 3.42 3.19 -20.37
C TYR A 207 2.70 2.77 -21.66
N THR A 208 3.45 2.57 -22.72
CA THR A 208 2.94 2.04 -24.00
C THR A 208 3.78 0.84 -24.42
N TYR A 209 3.16 -0.12 -25.08
CA TYR A 209 3.86 -1.30 -25.57
C TYR A 209 3.30 -1.74 -26.93
N PRO A 210 4.16 -2.13 -27.90
CA PRO A 210 3.71 -2.61 -29.21
C PRO A 210 2.74 -3.78 -29.07
N GLY A 211 1.62 -3.74 -29.78
CA GLY A 211 0.59 -4.77 -29.73
C GLY A 211 -0.45 -4.64 -28.60
N LEU A 212 -0.31 -3.68 -27.70
CA LEU A 212 -1.33 -3.32 -26.71
C LEU A 212 -2.02 -2.00 -27.10
N SER A 213 -3.35 -1.97 -27.01
CA SER A 213 -4.16 -0.76 -27.26
C SER A 213 -4.25 0.10 -25.98
N LEU A 214 -3.11 0.65 -25.56
CA LEU A 214 -3.02 1.55 -24.41
C LEU A 214 -3.04 3.02 -24.85
N ARG A 215 -3.65 3.89 -24.04
CA ARG A 215 -3.63 5.34 -24.25
C ARG A 215 -2.20 5.88 -24.15
N SER A 216 -1.89 6.81 -25.03
CA SER A 216 -0.68 7.63 -24.94
C SER A 216 -0.86 8.73 -23.90
N GLU A 217 0.23 9.43 -23.56
CA GLU A 217 0.21 10.57 -22.63
C GLU A 217 -0.78 11.68 -23.06
N ALA A 218 -0.94 11.89 -24.36
CA ALA A 218 -1.83 12.90 -24.91
C ALA A 218 -3.33 12.51 -24.85
N GLU A 219 -3.62 11.21 -24.78
CA GLU A 219 -4.99 10.67 -24.74
C GLU A 219 -5.46 10.36 -23.31
N ASP A 220 -4.54 10.40 -22.36
CA ASP A 220 -4.80 9.98 -20.99
C ASP A 220 -5.48 11.08 -20.17
N PRO A 221 -6.67 10.82 -19.58
CA PRO A 221 -7.42 11.85 -18.84
C PRO A 221 -6.81 12.19 -17.48
N GLY A 222 -5.87 11.41 -16.94
CA GLY A 222 -5.24 11.58 -15.63
C GLY A 222 -6.13 11.21 -14.45
N THR A 223 -7.43 11.08 -14.67
CA THR A 223 -8.40 10.71 -13.62
C THR A 223 -9.33 9.60 -14.10
N VAL A 224 -9.87 8.83 -13.14
CA VAL A 224 -10.83 7.78 -13.42
C VAL A 224 -11.90 7.73 -12.33
N GLU A 225 -13.13 7.38 -12.70
CA GLU A 225 -14.18 7.12 -11.71
C GLU A 225 -14.12 5.66 -11.27
N ILE A 226 -14.18 5.42 -9.96
CA ILE A 226 -14.30 4.10 -9.36
C ILE A 226 -15.53 4.03 -8.47
N THR A 227 -15.98 2.81 -8.19
CA THR A 227 -16.98 2.54 -7.17
C THR A 227 -16.37 1.67 -6.07
N GLU A 228 -16.45 2.14 -4.82
CA GLU A 228 -16.05 1.39 -3.64
C GLU A 228 -17.18 1.45 -2.60
N ASN A 229 -17.60 0.29 -2.07
CA ASN A 229 -18.69 0.20 -1.10
C ASN A 229 -20.00 0.87 -1.56
N GLY A 230 -20.26 0.91 -2.86
CA GLY A 230 -21.39 1.57 -3.47
C GLY A 230 -21.29 3.09 -3.57
N ILE A 231 -20.12 3.67 -3.33
CA ILE A 231 -19.82 5.10 -3.43
C ILE A 231 -18.90 5.34 -4.61
N ARG A 232 -19.23 6.33 -5.44
CA ARG A 232 -18.43 6.73 -6.60
C ARG A 232 -17.40 7.79 -6.19
N TYR A 233 -16.14 7.56 -6.58
CA TYR A 233 -15.03 8.46 -6.33
C TYR A 233 -14.33 8.80 -7.63
N THR A 234 -13.85 10.03 -7.77
CA THR A 234 -12.83 10.37 -8.76
C THR A 234 -11.47 10.09 -8.16
N VAL A 235 -10.68 9.29 -8.83
CA VAL A 235 -9.28 9.00 -8.49
C VAL A 235 -8.39 9.72 -9.47
N ASP A 236 -7.53 10.59 -8.96
CA ASP A 236 -6.42 11.18 -9.70
C ASP A 236 -5.21 10.27 -9.53
N TYR A 237 -4.88 9.51 -10.57
CA TYR A 237 -3.74 8.60 -10.54
C TYR A 237 -2.44 9.25 -11.01
N ARG A 238 -2.50 10.49 -11.54
CA ARG A 238 -1.31 11.27 -11.90
C ARG A 238 -0.76 12.05 -10.72
N GLU A 239 -1.58 12.86 -10.06
CA GLU A 239 -1.16 13.78 -9.00
C GLU A 239 -1.58 13.30 -7.60
N GLY A 240 -2.54 12.38 -7.50
CA GLY A 240 -3.03 11.84 -6.23
C GLY A 240 -1.93 11.16 -5.40
N GLN A 241 -2.15 11.05 -4.10
CA GLN A 241 -1.18 10.43 -3.20
C GLN A 241 -0.97 8.94 -3.51
N LYS A 242 0.25 8.43 -3.35
CA LYS A 242 0.67 7.06 -3.68
C LYS A 242 0.33 6.72 -5.15
N THR A 243 -0.59 5.79 -5.36
CA THR A 243 -1.08 5.36 -6.68
C THR A 243 -2.35 6.09 -7.12
N GLY A 244 -2.91 6.95 -6.24
CA GLY A 244 -4.12 7.76 -6.48
C GLY A 244 -5.22 7.58 -5.43
N PHE A 245 -5.34 6.43 -4.79
CA PHE A 245 -6.35 6.15 -3.76
C PHE A 245 -5.86 5.13 -2.74
N PHE A 246 -6.36 5.21 -1.49
CA PHE A 246 -5.97 4.32 -0.39
C PHE A 246 -6.86 3.07 -0.36
N LEU A 247 -6.58 2.11 -1.24
CA LEU A 247 -7.34 0.86 -1.36
C LEU A 247 -7.24 -0.03 -0.12
N ASP A 248 -6.14 0.08 0.63
CA ASP A 248 -5.85 -0.69 1.85
C ASP A 248 -6.89 -0.49 2.97
N GLN A 249 -7.60 0.65 2.98
CA GLN A 249 -8.64 0.98 3.97
C GLN A 249 -10.07 0.60 3.52
N LYS A 250 -10.27 0.02 2.34
CA LYS A 250 -11.59 -0.30 1.77
C LYS A 250 -12.53 -0.99 2.75
N TYR A 251 -12.07 -2.08 3.37
CA TYR A 251 -12.90 -2.86 4.30
C TYR A 251 -13.01 -2.22 5.67
N ASN A 252 -12.09 -1.36 6.07
CA ASN A 252 -12.19 -0.56 7.27
C ASN A 252 -13.25 0.53 7.11
N ARG A 253 -13.31 1.18 5.93
CA ARG A 253 -14.40 2.08 5.55
C ARG A 253 -15.76 1.38 5.53
N ARG A 254 -15.80 0.12 5.08
CA ARG A 254 -17.04 -0.70 5.13
C ARG A 254 -17.45 -1.02 6.56
N ALA A 255 -16.50 -1.32 7.44
CA ALA A 255 -16.77 -1.73 8.83
C ALA A 255 -17.42 -0.63 9.66
N ILE A 256 -17.06 0.65 9.47
CA ILE A 256 -17.64 1.76 10.24
C ILE A 256 -19.12 2.02 9.93
N ARG A 257 -19.65 1.51 8.82
CA ARG A 257 -20.99 1.85 8.31
C ARG A 257 -22.10 1.47 9.28
N SER A 258 -22.02 0.30 9.93
CA SER A 258 -23.01 -0.16 10.92
C SER A 258 -23.04 0.74 12.15
N ILE A 259 -21.88 1.25 12.55
CA ILE A 259 -21.72 2.15 13.70
C ILE A 259 -22.19 3.56 13.35
N ALA A 260 -21.93 4.05 12.15
CA ALA A 260 -22.25 5.42 11.75
C ALA A 260 -23.74 5.71 11.62
N ARG A 261 -24.58 4.68 11.36
CA ARG A 261 -26.02 4.85 11.16
C ARG A 261 -26.69 5.55 12.34
N GLY A 262 -27.42 6.64 12.06
CA GLY A 262 -28.16 7.42 13.05
C GLY A 262 -27.29 8.24 14.02
N ARG A 263 -26.00 8.43 13.71
CA ARG A 263 -25.04 9.18 14.53
C ARG A 263 -24.53 10.43 13.86
N ARG A 264 -24.06 11.37 14.68
CA ARG A 264 -23.26 12.50 14.24
C ARG A 264 -21.80 12.08 14.25
N VAL A 265 -21.14 12.17 13.10
CA VAL A 265 -19.80 11.63 12.86
C VAL A 265 -18.82 12.75 12.62
N LEU A 266 -17.64 12.68 13.26
CA LEU A 266 -16.46 13.48 12.95
C LEU A 266 -15.44 12.58 12.25
N ASP A 267 -15.04 12.95 11.02
CA ASP A 267 -14.03 12.26 10.23
C ASP A 267 -12.79 13.14 10.12
N CYS A 268 -11.76 12.84 10.91
CA CYS A 268 -10.50 13.58 10.95
C CYS A 268 -9.46 12.96 10.00
N PHE A 269 -8.68 13.82 9.33
CA PHE A 269 -7.75 13.43 8.27
C PHE A 269 -8.48 12.84 7.07
N THR A 270 -9.59 13.47 6.71
CA THR A 270 -10.57 12.90 5.78
C THR A 270 -10.04 12.71 4.36
N HIS A 271 -8.97 13.44 3.97
CA HIS A 271 -8.39 13.44 2.63
C HIS A 271 -9.51 13.70 1.59
N THR A 272 -9.77 12.76 0.68
CA THR A 272 -10.82 12.88 -0.35
C THR A 272 -12.22 12.44 0.14
N GLY A 273 -12.45 12.41 1.46
CA GLY A 273 -13.75 12.19 2.09
C GLY A 273 -14.16 10.73 2.24
N SER A 274 -13.25 9.79 2.10
CA SER A 274 -13.63 8.39 1.91
C SER A 274 -14.28 7.73 3.14
N PHE A 275 -13.84 7.99 4.37
CA PHE A 275 -14.50 7.53 5.59
C PHE A 275 -15.82 8.27 5.83
N GLY A 276 -15.81 9.61 5.74
CA GLY A 276 -16.99 10.43 5.94
C GLY A 276 -18.13 10.10 4.98
N LEU A 277 -17.82 9.86 3.69
CA LEU A 277 -18.82 9.46 2.69
C LEU A 277 -19.39 8.05 2.96
N ASN A 278 -18.57 7.10 3.46
CA ASN A 278 -19.06 5.81 3.90
C ASN A 278 -20.01 5.94 5.10
N ALA A 279 -19.72 6.82 6.05
CA ALA A 279 -20.59 7.13 7.17
C ALA A 279 -21.92 7.77 6.70
N ALA A 280 -21.85 8.79 5.84
CA ALA A 280 -23.01 9.47 5.29
C ALA A 280 -23.93 8.52 4.48
N ALA A 281 -23.36 7.69 3.60
CA ALA A 281 -24.08 6.70 2.81
C ALA A 281 -24.72 5.60 3.66
N ALA A 282 -24.14 5.31 4.83
CA ALA A 282 -24.73 4.37 5.79
C ALA A 282 -25.91 4.94 6.59
N GLY A 283 -26.21 6.23 6.45
CA GLY A 283 -27.29 6.91 7.15
C GLY A 283 -26.87 7.62 8.43
N ALA A 284 -25.63 8.12 8.50
CA ALA A 284 -25.25 9.09 9.51
C ALA A 284 -26.19 10.31 9.45
N LEU A 285 -26.52 10.89 10.59
CA LEU A 285 -27.36 12.09 10.68
C LEU A 285 -26.65 13.29 10.09
N GLU A 286 -25.38 13.41 10.42
CA GLU A 286 -24.50 14.49 10.01
C GLU A 286 -23.06 13.97 10.05
N VAL A 287 -22.25 14.41 9.10
CA VAL A 287 -20.80 14.13 9.06
C VAL A 287 -20.07 15.45 8.96
N GLU A 288 -19.10 15.67 9.84
CA GLU A 288 -18.11 16.73 9.68
C GLU A 288 -16.76 16.10 9.33
N SER A 289 -16.23 16.46 8.16
CA SER A 289 -14.98 15.97 7.62
C SER A 289 -13.91 17.05 7.69
N VAL A 290 -12.81 16.77 8.40
CA VAL A 290 -11.74 17.74 8.70
C VAL A 290 -10.45 17.30 8.04
N ASP A 291 -9.82 18.19 7.30
CA ASP A 291 -8.48 18.04 6.72
C ASP A 291 -7.76 19.39 6.64
N ILE A 292 -6.45 19.38 6.63
CA ILE A 292 -5.63 20.59 6.45
C ILE A 292 -5.54 21.03 4.98
N SER A 293 -5.84 20.12 4.05
CA SER A 293 -5.71 20.35 2.62
C SER A 293 -7.02 20.81 2.00
N ALA A 294 -7.13 22.10 1.70
CA ALA A 294 -8.27 22.66 0.96
C ALA A 294 -8.53 21.91 -0.36
N ALA A 295 -7.47 21.57 -1.12
CA ALA A 295 -7.60 20.85 -2.37
C ALA A 295 -8.18 19.43 -2.19
N ALA A 296 -7.80 18.73 -1.12
CA ALA A 296 -8.39 17.42 -0.81
C ALA A 296 -9.87 17.55 -0.43
N LEU A 297 -10.24 18.59 0.34
CA LEU A 297 -11.63 18.87 0.70
C LEU A 297 -12.50 19.26 -0.52
N GLU A 298 -11.96 19.95 -1.52
CA GLU A 298 -12.65 20.22 -2.78
C GLU A 298 -13.00 18.92 -3.51
N VAL A 299 -12.06 17.97 -3.58
CA VAL A 299 -12.29 16.64 -4.16
C VAL A 299 -13.32 15.87 -3.34
N ALA A 300 -13.25 15.91 -2.00
CA ALA A 300 -14.21 15.29 -1.10
C ALA A 300 -15.63 15.85 -1.31
N ALA A 301 -15.77 17.17 -1.44
CA ALA A 301 -17.06 17.82 -1.72
C ALA A 301 -17.59 17.45 -3.11
N ALA A 302 -16.73 17.33 -4.11
CA ALA A 302 -17.12 16.85 -5.44
C ALA A 302 -17.60 15.38 -5.40
N ASN A 303 -16.94 14.53 -4.63
CA ASN A 303 -17.37 13.16 -4.38
C ASN A 303 -18.72 13.11 -3.66
N ALA A 304 -18.97 13.98 -2.65
CA ALA A 304 -20.26 14.08 -1.98
C ALA A 304 -21.39 14.44 -2.96
N ARG A 305 -21.18 15.47 -3.81
CA ARG A 305 -22.15 15.87 -4.84
C ARG A 305 -22.46 14.72 -5.80
N ARG A 306 -21.44 14.01 -6.29
CA ARG A 306 -21.58 12.86 -7.20
C ARG A 306 -22.47 11.75 -6.63
N ASN A 307 -22.47 11.59 -5.32
CA ASN A 307 -23.22 10.57 -4.61
C ASN A 307 -24.53 11.08 -3.96
N GLY A 308 -24.92 12.35 -4.17
CA GLY A 308 -26.11 12.93 -3.55
C GLY A 308 -26.05 13.01 -2.02
N LEU A 309 -24.83 13.21 -1.46
CA LEU A 309 -24.57 13.24 -0.02
C LEU A 309 -24.23 14.62 0.52
N SER A 310 -24.26 15.67 -0.31
CA SER A 310 -23.85 17.04 0.05
C SER A 310 -24.59 17.60 1.26
N ASP A 311 -25.86 17.27 1.43
CA ASP A 311 -26.68 17.77 2.53
C ASP A 311 -26.32 17.12 3.89
N ARG A 312 -25.52 16.06 3.87
CA ARG A 312 -25.16 15.29 5.07
C ARG A 312 -23.71 15.49 5.50
N VAL A 313 -22.86 16.01 4.62
CA VAL A 313 -21.42 16.15 4.90
C VAL A 313 -21.01 17.60 4.84
N ARG A 314 -20.40 18.09 5.92
CA ARG A 314 -19.71 19.38 5.98
C ARG A 314 -18.21 19.16 5.95
N TYR A 315 -17.50 20.13 5.40
CA TYR A 315 -16.04 20.10 5.24
C TYR A 315 -15.45 21.29 5.98
N THR A 316 -14.45 21.03 6.82
CA THR A 316 -13.75 22.03 7.61
C THR A 316 -12.26 21.94 7.33
N GLU A 317 -11.69 23.04 6.78
CA GLU A 317 -10.24 23.16 6.63
C GLU A 317 -9.64 23.53 7.97
N ALA A 318 -8.93 22.60 8.60
CA ALA A 318 -8.25 22.79 9.87
C ALA A 318 -7.16 21.74 10.09
N ASP A 319 -6.18 22.06 10.94
CA ASP A 319 -5.31 21.05 11.52
C ASP A 319 -6.12 20.15 12.46
N ALA A 320 -6.21 18.86 12.12
CA ALA A 320 -7.01 17.90 12.87
C ALA A 320 -6.49 17.69 14.31
N PHE A 321 -5.19 17.89 14.57
CA PHE A 321 -4.63 17.82 15.92
C PHE A 321 -5.18 18.97 16.80
N ASP A 322 -5.16 20.20 16.26
CA ASP A 322 -5.66 21.37 16.99
C ASP A 322 -7.18 21.31 17.13
N TYR A 323 -7.90 20.88 16.09
CA TYR A 323 -9.34 20.69 16.12
C TYR A 323 -9.76 19.70 17.22
N LEU A 324 -9.12 18.53 17.28
CA LEU A 324 -9.40 17.51 18.31
C LEU A 324 -9.02 17.99 19.71
N ARG A 325 -7.90 18.71 19.86
CA ARG A 325 -7.48 19.27 21.15
C ARG A 325 -8.54 20.23 21.67
N ALA A 326 -8.97 21.20 20.87
CA ALA A 326 -10.02 22.15 21.24
C ALA A 326 -11.35 21.45 21.56
N LEU A 327 -11.70 20.38 20.82
CA LEU A 327 -12.89 19.59 21.10
C LEU A 327 -12.79 18.84 22.43
N GLY A 328 -11.64 18.23 22.72
CA GLY A 328 -11.36 17.52 23.97
C GLY A 328 -11.36 18.44 25.21
N GLU A 329 -10.87 19.69 25.08
CA GLU A 329 -10.89 20.71 26.14
C GLU A 329 -12.31 21.15 26.48
N ARG A 330 -13.21 21.25 25.50
CA ARG A 330 -14.65 21.55 25.73
C ARG A 330 -15.36 20.42 26.48
N GLY A 331 -14.82 19.19 26.36
CA GLY A 331 -15.30 18.01 27.06
C GLY A 331 -16.61 17.45 26.52
N ARG A 332 -17.02 16.33 27.09
CA ARG A 332 -18.12 15.47 26.61
C ARG A 332 -19.47 16.15 26.47
N ARG A 333 -19.80 17.12 27.34
CA ARG A 333 -21.10 17.82 27.31
C ARG A 333 -21.24 18.77 26.12
N ALA A 334 -20.15 19.25 25.59
CA ALA A 334 -20.11 20.19 24.47
C ALA A 334 -19.80 19.52 23.13
N CYS A 335 -19.46 18.23 23.12
CA CYS A 335 -19.19 17.48 21.91
C CYS A 335 -20.49 17.19 21.16
N PRO A 336 -20.62 17.63 19.89
CA PRO A 336 -21.81 17.35 19.10
C PRO A 336 -21.78 15.96 18.46
N PHE A 337 -20.68 15.21 18.56
CA PHE A 337 -20.44 13.96 17.85
C PHE A 337 -20.63 12.74 18.76
N ASP A 338 -21.19 11.70 18.17
CA ASP A 338 -21.39 10.39 18.80
C ASP A 338 -20.33 9.37 18.32
N PHE A 339 -19.67 9.68 17.21
CA PHE A 339 -18.67 8.83 16.60
C PHE A 339 -17.53 9.68 16.02
N ILE A 340 -16.29 9.38 16.40
CA ILE A 340 -15.07 10.02 15.87
C ILE A 340 -14.25 8.97 15.11
N ILE A 341 -13.80 9.32 13.92
CA ILE A 341 -12.91 8.52 13.06
C ILE A 341 -11.57 9.25 12.94
N LEU A 342 -10.47 8.54 13.21
CA LEU A 342 -9.10 9.04 13.14
C LEU A 342 -8.30 8.18 12.15
N ASP A 343 -8.02 8.71 10.96
CA ASP A 343 -7.14 8.10 9.95
C ASP A 343 -5.92 8.99 9.68
N PRO A 344 -5.04 9.22 10.68
CA PRO A 344 -3.92 10.13 10.54
C PRO A 344 -2.88 9.58 9.55
N PRO A 345 -2.07 10.46 8.93
CA PRO A 345 -0.93 10.05 8.13
C PRO A 345 0.06 9.26 8.98
N ALA A 346 0.96 8.51 8.33
CA ALA A 346 2.02 7.79 9.03
C ALA A 346 2.92 8.77 9.80
N LEU A 347 2.79 8.83 11.13
CA LEU A 347 3.54 9.73 11.99
C LEU A 347 5.00 9.29 12.18
N THR A 348 5.36 8.08 11.73
CA THR A 348 6.75 7.62 11.74
C THR A 348 7.09 6.86 10.45
N LYS A 349 8.32 7.08 9.96
CA LYS A 349 8.91 6.40 8.80
C LYS A 349 10.19 5.65 9.19
N THR A 350 10.65 5.77 10.43
CA THR A 350 11.87 5.15 10.94
C THR A 350 11.69 4.69 12.39
N ARG A 351 12.50 3.73 12.83
CA ARG A 351 12.47 3.27 14.23
C ARG A 351 12.82 4.39 15.22
N ASP A 352 13.69 5.31 14.84
CA ASP A 352 14.17 6.40 15.70
C ASP A 352 13.07 7.42 16.03
N THR A 353 12.12 7.61 15.10
CA THR A 353 11.00 8.56 15.28
C THR A 353 9.77 7.94 15.95
N LEU A 354 9.80 6.63 16.26
CA LEU A 354 8.66 5.89 16.81
C LEU A 354 8.14 6.48 18.14
N LYS A 355 9.04 6.87 19.06
CA LYS A 355 8.62 7.46 20.35
C LYS A 355 7.80 8.74 20.18
N ASN A 356 8.22 9.59 19.24
CA ASN A 356 7.49 10.83 18.94
C ASN A 356 6.15 10.55 18.28
N ALA A 357 6.11 9.57 17.38
CA ALA A 357 4.88 9.13 16.74
C ALA A 357 3.87 8.58 17.76
N ILE A 358 4.32 7.74 18.70
CA ILE A 358 3.46 7.23 19.78
C ILE A 358 2.84 8.38 20.59
N ARG A 359 3.58 9.46 20.86
CA ARG A 359 3.03 10.66 21.53
C ARG A 359 1.95 11.31 20.68
N GLY A 360 2.22 11.56 19.39
CA GLY A 360 1.23 12.17 18.50
C GLY A 360 -0.05 11.33 18.37
N TYR A 361 0.07 10.02 18.22
CA TYR A 361 -1.10 9.12 18.24
C TYR A 361 -1.83 9.18 19.60
N ARG A 362 -1.10 9.19 20.73
CA ARG A 362 -1.69 9.29 22.06
C ARG A 362 -2.45 10.61 22.22
N ASP A 363 -1.88 11.73 21.78
CA ASP A 363 -2.50 13.06 21.91
C ASP A 363 -3.87 13.12 21.20
N ILE A 364 -3.96 12.70 19.94
CA ILE A 364 -5.23 12.73 19.18
C ILE A 364 -6.25 11.74 19.74
N ASN A 365 -5.83 10.53 20.13
CA ASN A 365 -6.72 9.52 20.69
C ASN A 365 -7.24 9.94 22.07
N THR A 366 -6.39 10.51 22.94
CA THR A 366 -6.80 11.05 24.24
C THR A 366 -7.81 12.19 24.07
N ALA A 367 -7.55 13.12 23.14
CA ALA A 367 -8.46 14.22 22.85
C ALA A 367 -9.83 13.74 22.36
N ALA A 368 -9.86 12.79 21.42
CA ALA A 368 -11.10 12.18 20.94
C ALA A 368 -11.88 11.47 22.06
N MET A 369 -11.18 10.70 22.91
CA MET A 369 -11.79 9.99 24.03
C MET A 369 -12.33 10.94 25.13
N ARG A 370 -11.68 12.09 25.35
CA ARG A 370 -12.17 13.14 26.26
C ARG A 370 -13.42 13.82 25.73
N ALA A 371 -13.49 14.01 24.41
CA ALA A 371 -14.62 14.64 23.75
C ALA A 371 -15.86 13.73 23.69
N LEU A 372 -15.67 12.47 23.33
CA LEU A 372 -16.79 11.54 23.12
C LEU A 372 -17.63 11.31 24.39
N PRO A 373 -18.97 11.30 24.26
CA PRO A 373 -19.84 10.91 25.37
C PRO A 373 -19.65 9.43 25.72
N ARG A 374 -20.05 9.02 26.95
CA ARG A 374 -20.17 7.60 27.27
C ARG A 374 -21.19 6.95 26.36
N GLY A 375 -20.85 5.77 25.83
CA GLY A 375 -21.65 5.10 24.78
C GLY A 375 -21.30 5.56 23.36
N GLY A 376 -20.50 6.62 23.21
CA GLY A 376 -19.96 7.07 21.93
C GLY A 376 -18.91 6.11 21.38
N TYR A 377 -18.51 6.30 20.14
CA TYR A 377 -17.63 5.37 19.40
C TYR A 377 -16.38 6.09 18.90
N LEU A 378 -15.29 5.34 18.85
CA LEU A 378 -14.00 5.75 18.28
C LEU A 378 -13.55 4.71 17.27
N ALA A 379 -13.32 5.11 16.02
CA ALA A 379 -12.52 4.34 15.07
C ALA A 379 -11.16 5.02 14.93
N THR A 380 -10.09 4.29 15.04
CA THR A 380 -8.73 4.85 14.97
C THR A 380 -7.78 3.87 14.34
N CYS A 381 -6.78 4.39 13.63
CA CYS A 381 -5.80 3.54 12.98
C CYS A 381 -4.39 4.13 13.01
N SER A 382 -3.45 3.28 12.60
CA SER A 382 -2.10 3.67 12.23
C SER A 382 -1.70 2.93 10.96
N CYS A 383 -1.23 3.68 9.97
CA CYS A 383 -0.69 3.13 8.71
C CYS A 383 0.85 3.10 8.72
N SER A 384 1.49 2.98 9.89
CA SER A 384 2.93 2.94 10.03
C SER A 384 3.42 1.55 10.42
N HIS A 385 4.23 0.93 9.58
CA HIS A 385 4.88 -0.36 9.85
C HIS A 385 5.60 -0.43 11.21
N PHE A 386 6.19 0.69 11.68
CA PHE A 386 6.87 0.72 12.99
C PHE A 386 5.90 0.77 14.18
N MET A 387 4.64 1.12 13.97
CA MET A 387 3.59 1.05 14.96
C MET A 387 2.98 -0.35 14.98
N THR A 388 3.64 -1.29 15.64
CA THR A 388 3.14 -2.66 15.80
C THR A 388 1.80 -2.68 16.55
N ASP A 389 1.03 -3.78 16.42
CA ASP A 389 -0.23 -3.96 17.16
C ASP A 389 -0.03 -3.76 18.67
N THR A 390 1.05 -4.32 19.23
CA THR A 390 1.37 -4.16 20.65
C THR A 390 1.55 -2.70 21.03
N ASN A 391 2.31 -1.92 20.23
CA ASN A 391 2.52 -0.50 20.47
C ASN A 391 1.22 0.29 20.33
N PHE A 392 0.41 -0.03 19.32
CA PHE A 392 -0.87 0.63 19.07
C PHE A 392 -1.87 0.39 20.21
N LEU A 393 -2.04 -0.85 20.63
CA LEU A 393 -2.94 -1.21 21.74
C LEU A 393 -2.46 -0.61 23.08
N GLN A 394 -1.16 -0.62 23.34
CA GLN A 394 -0.60 0.00 24.54
C GLN A 394 -0.80 1.55 24.53
N MET A 395 -0.63 2.18 23.36
CA MET A 395 -0.89 3.61 23.19
C MET A 395 -2.37 3.92 23.46
N LEU A 396 -3.31 3.11 22.95
CA LEU A 396 -4.75 3.29 23.21
C LEU A 396 -5.11 3.09 24.67
N HIS A 397 -4.50 2.10 25.33
CA HIS A 397 -4.68 1.89 26.78
C HIS A 397 -4.27 3.13 27.56
N ASN A 398 -3.08 3.65 27.31
CA ASN A 398 -2.58 4.85 27.97
C ASN A 398 -3.45 6.09 27.65
N SER A 399 -3.98 6.18 26.41
CA SER A 399 -4.89 7.28 26.02
C SER A 399 -6.21 7.21 26.78
N ALA A 400 -6.72 6.00 27.02
CA ALA A 400 -7.96 5.81 27.78
C ALA A 400 -7.78 6.17 29.27
N GLU A 401 -6.63 5.80 29.86
CA GLU A 401 -6.27 6.22 31.22
C GLU A 401 -6.20 7.76 31.32
N ASP A 402 -5.50 8.44 30.41
CA ASP A 402 -5.39 9.90 30.37
C ASP A 402 -6.76 10.60 30.19
N ALA A 403 -7.67 9.97 29.47
CA ALA A 403 -9.02 10.48 29.24
C ALA A 403 -10.01 10.12 30.36
N GLY A 404 -9.63 9.27 31.32
CA GLY A 404 -10.49 8.77 32.40
C GLY A 404 -11.68 7.99 31.88
N VAL A 405 -11.46 7.08 30.90
CA VAL A 405 -12.49 6.21 30.31
C VAL A 405 -11.97 4.78 30.20
N SER A 406 -12.91 3.87 29.95
CA SER A 406 -12.60 2.51 29.50
C SER A 406 -13.04 2.34 28.05
N LEU A 407 -12.37 1.42 27.33
CA LEU A 407 -12.70 1.09 25.97
C LEU A 407 -13.29 -0.32 25.89
N ARG A 408 -14.43 -0.44 25.22
CA ARG A 408 -14.97 -1.74 24.81
C ARG A 408 -14.61 -1.96 23.35
N GLN A 409 -13.74 -2.91 23.09
CA GLN A 409 -13.35 -3.26 21.73
C GLN A 409 -14.52 -3.91 20.98
N ILE A 410 -14.78 -3.43 19.77
CA ILE A 410 -15.75 -4.00 18.83
C ILE A 410 -15.02 -4.80 17.78
N GLU A 411 -14.04 -4.19 17.11
CA GLU A 411 -13.24 -4.84 16.06
C GLU A 411 -11.78 -4.40 16.14
N LEU A 412 -10.88 -5.31 15.76
CA LEU A 412 -9.50 -5.02 15.34
C LEU A 412 -9.32 -5.57 13.94
N ARG A 413 -8.72 -4.79 13.06
CA ARG A 413 -8.60 -5.07 11.64
C ARG A 413 -7.22 -4.67 11.13
N LYS A 414 -6.88 -5.18 9.97
CA LYS A 414 -5.66 -4.87 9.22
C LYS A 414 -6.01 -4.17 7.90
N GLN A 415 -5.02 -4.02 7.04
CA GLN A 415 -5.22 -3.62 5.65
C GLN A 415 -6.16 -4.59 4.92
N ALA A 416 -6.76 -4.11 3.83
CA ALA A 416 -7.63 -4.92 2.99
C ALA A 416 -6.88 -6.15 2.43
N PRO A 417 -7.59 -7.28 2.18
CA PRO A 417 -6.96 -8.53 1.74
C PRO A 417 -6.16 -8.44 0.44
N ASP A 418 -6.44 -7.49 -0.43
CA ASP A 418 -5.65 -7.22 -1.65
C ASP A 418 -4.23 -6.67 -1.35
N HIS A 419 -3.95 -6.36 -0.08
CA HIS A 419 -2.64 -6.03 0.46
C HIS A 419 -2.15 -7.15 1.38
N PRO A 420 -1.81 -8.34 0.83
CA PRO A 420 -1.55 -9.53 1.64
C PRO A 420 -0.37 -9.37 2.59
N ILE A 421 -0.53 -9.90 3.80
CA ILE A 421 0.50 -9.93 4.84
C ILE A 421 1.24 -11.26 4.73
N LEU A 422 2.55 -11.20 4.52
CA LEU A 422 3.43 -12.36 4.67
C LEU A 422 3.91 -12.43 6.12
N TRP A 423 3.54 -13.49 6.83
CA TRP A 423 3.84 -13.65 8.26
C TRP A 423 5.32 -13.55 8.59
N ASN A 424 6.19 -13.99 7.69
CA ASN A 424 7.63 -13.98 7.88
C ASN A 424 8.30 -12.71 7.31
N VAL A 425 7.51 -11.74 6.84
CA VAL A 425 7.96 -10.46 6.28
C VAL A 425 7.17 -9.33 6.96
N PRO A 426 7.59 -8.92 8.18
CA PRO A 426 6.86 -7.94 8.99
C PRO A 426 6.59 -6.61 8.27
N GLU A 427 7.43 -6.25 7.29
CA GLU A 427 7.27 -5.03 6.50
C GLU A 427 5.97 -5.01 5.68
N THR A 428 5.35 -6.16 5.46
CA THR A 428 4.07 -6.28 4.76
C THR A 428 2.87 -6.03 5.67
N ASP A 429 3.05 -6.05 7.00
CA ASP A 429 2.04 -5.72 8.01
C ASP A 429 2.27 -4.29 8.50
N TYR A 430 1.48 -3.35 8.00
CA TYR A 430 1.74 -1.93 8.25
C TYR A 430 0.52 -1.14 8.72
N LEU A 431 -0.67 -1.73 8.69
CA LEU A 431 -1.89 -1.05 9.08
C LEU A 431 -2.60 -1.79 10.21
N VAL A 432 -2.90 -1.08 11.27
CA VAL A 432 -3.80 -1.52 12.33
C VAL A 432 -4.96 -0.54 12.45
N PHE A 433 -6.17 -1.06 12.53
CA PHE A 433 -7.41 -0.30 12.65
C PHE A 433 -8.27 -0.90 13.76
N GLY A 434 -8.82 -0.06 14.64
CA GLY A 434 -9.67 -0.51 15.74
C GLY A 434 -10.94 0.31 15.84
N ILE A 435 -12.05 -0.34 16.20
CA ILE A 435 -13.33 0.29 16.55
C ILE A 435 -13.63 -0.01 18.01
N PHE A 436 -13.90 1.04 18.77
CA PHE A 436 -14.12 0.97 20.22
C PHE A 436 -15.35 1.77 20.62
N GLN A 437 -16.01 1.32 21.69
CA GLN A 437 -17.02 2.10 22.40
C GLN A 437 -16.43 2.69 23.68
N ILE A 438 -16.74 3.96 23.98
CA ILE A 438 -16.38 4.64 25.21
C ILE A 438 -17.32 4.21 26.34
N VAL A 439 -16.77 3.69 27.44
CA VAL A 439 -17.54 3.20 28.61
C VAL A 439 -17.21 3.99 29.86
#